data_4a6b941ca35880e50fc1c22ba4dda9d1
#
_entry.id   4a6b941ca35880e50fc1c22ba4dda9d1
#
_cell.length_a   1.000
_cell.length_b   1.000
_cell.length_c   1.000
_cell.angle_alpha   90.00
_cell.angle_beta   90.00
_cell.angle_gamma   90.00
#
_symmetry.space_group_name_H-M   'P 1'
#
loop_
_entity.id
_entity.type
_entity.pdbx_description
1 polymer ?
#
loop_
_entity_poly.entity_id
_entity_poly.type
_entity_poly.pdbx_seq_one_letter_code
_entity_poly.pdbx_strand_id
1 'polypeptide(L)'
;MKKGLRWMAVMIAAAGLMAGCAKEAGVDAAGTSVMETPAVTTEPEPEIVIHSERETEDAGPDGQGDYYLPEERTEKDGMIRSYLTGKMVPVSQGSRRPAAVMMSNDKEARPQYGINRAGVVYEAPVEGGMNRYMSLIEDYDDLERIGSVRSCRTYYTYFAREFDAVYVHFGQSTFAKPYLGNVDNINGLEGIGTTAFYHTKDKKSPHNAYTSGRRITESIGKLGYAPDYDASYQGHYLFARDGKEAGLDGRPGVMDAGTVRPGYAMNQAYFVYDSSDGLYHRYQYGGVHQGDEGPITARNVIFQYCQSGFYATTDYLNINVHTSDCGYFMTGGKAIPISWEKDGEFGVTRYYDQEHNEVVLNQGQTWVCIISTKDFAKSEIIGK
;
A
#
# COMPACT_ATOMS: atom_id res chain seq x y z
N MET A 1 -3.04 -4.96 -52.71
CA MET A 1 -3.23 -6.22 -51.97
C MET A 1 -2.57 -6.04 -50.59
N LYS A 2 -3.35 -5.68 -49.57
CA LYS A 2 -2.85 -5.46 -48.18
C LYS A 2 -3.23 -6.69 -47.39
N LYS A 3 -2.20 -7.46 -46.93
CA LYS A 3 -2.39 -8.58 -46.01
C LYS A 3 -2.36 -8.03 -44.59
N GLY A 4 -3.52 -8.05 -43.93
CA GLY A 4 -3.65 -7.75 -42.50
C GLY A 4 -3.12 -8.92 -41.65
N LEU A 5 -2.20 -8.64 -40.81
CA LEU A 5 -1.67 -9.57 -39.79
C LEU A 5 -2.61 -9.51 -38.59
N ARG A 6 -3.41 -10.55 -38.39
CA ARG A 6 -4.24 -10.73 -37.20
C ARG A 6 -3.33 -11.29 -36.09
N TRP A 7 -3.10 -10.52 -35.05
CA TRP A 7 -2.53 -11.01 -33.78
C TRP A 7 -3.63 -11.78 -33.04
N MET A 8 -3.41 -13.06 -32.90
CA MET A 8 -4.26 -13.93 -32.08
C MET A 8 -3.72 -13.83 -30.65
N ALA A 9 -4.43 -13.11 -29.77
CA ALA A 9 -4.20 -13.14 -28.34
C ALA A 9 -4.57 -14.55 -27.84
N VAL A 10 -3.58 -15.31 -27.41
CA VAL A 10 -3.82 -16.57 -26.72
C VAL A 10 -4.22 -16.20 -25.29
N MET A 11 -5.53 -16.18 -25.03
CA MET A 11 -6.05 -16.22 -23.65
C MET A 11 -5.84 -17.61 -23.12
N ILE A 12 -4.80 -17.82 -22.35
CA ILE A 12 -4.68 -18.99 -21.49
C ILE A 12 -5.51 -18.67 -20.25
N ALA A 13 -6.77 -19.13 -20.29
CA ALA A 13 -7.60 -19.18 -19.12
C ALA A 13 -6.99 -20.25 -18.17
N ALA A 14 -6.24 -19.81 -17.17
CA ALA A 14 -5.90 -20.64 -16.01
C ALA A 14 -7.17 -20.82 -15.16
N ALA A 15 -8.16 -21.53 -15.72
CA ALA A 15 -9.35 -21.94 -15.00
C ALA A 15 -9.07 -23.29 -14.36
N GLY A 16 -8.57 -23.27 -13.16
CA GLY A 16 -8.48 -24.52 -12.45
C GLY A 16 -7.46 -24.58 -11.35
N LEU A 17 -7.54 -23.72 -10.34
CA LEU A 17 -6.96 -23.98 -9.00
C LEU A 17 -7.30 -22.85 -8.00
N MET A 18 -8.44 -22.17 -8.15
CA MET A 18 -8.87 -21.14 -7.21
C MET A 18 -10.15 -21.58 -6.43
N ALA A 19 -10.19 -22.82 -5.99
CA ALA A 19 -11.31 -23.34 -5.18
C ALA A 19 -11.31 -22.87 -3.72
N GLY A 20 -10.41 -21.97 -3.34
CA GLY A 20 -10.23 -21.52 -1.96
C GLY A 20 -10.73 -20.11 -1.62
N CYS A 21 -10.93 -19.23 -2.60
CA CYS A 21 -11.20 -17.80 -2.33
C CYS A 21 -12.70 -17.43 -2.32
N ALA A 22 -13.63 -18.32 -2.57
CA ALA A 22 -15.06 -18.03 -2.50
C ALA A 22 -15.72 -18.76 -1.33
N LYS A 23 -15.73 -18.15 -0.16
CA LYS A 23 -16.80 -18.43 0.81
C LYS A 23 -18.03 -17.68 0.34
N GLU A 24 -19.09 -18.40 0.02
CA GLU A 24 -20.39 -17.82 -0.34
C GLU A 24 -20.86 -16.88 0.79
N ALA A 25 -20.84 -15.59 0.54
CA ALA A 25 -21.62 -14.66 1.33
C ALA A 25 -23.08 -14.79 0.88
N GLY A 26 -23.99 -15.06 1.79
CA GLY A 26 -25.43 -15.11 1.53
C GLY A 26 -25.87 -13.81 0.85
N VAL A 27 -26.50 -13.94 -0.31
CA VAL A 27 -27.02 -12.80 -1.09
C VAL A 27 -28.48 -12.63 -0.74
N ASP A 28 -28.88 -11.44 -0.28
CA ASP A 28 -30.30 -11.07 -0.22
C ASP A 28 -30.90 -10.97 -1.61
N ALA A 29 -32.23 -11.14 -1.71
CA ALA A 29 -32.99 -11.15 -2.96
C ALA A 29 -32.88 -9.86 -3.80
N ALA A 30 -32.12 -8.84 -3.36
CA ALA A 30 -31.88 -7.58 -4.05
C ALA A 30 -30.45 -7.43 -4.63
N GLY A 31 -29.54 -8.40 -4.47
CA GLY A 31 -28.20 -8.36 -5.07
C GLY A 31 -27.26 -7.29 -4.52
N THR A 32 -27.59 -6.65 -3.41
CA THR A 32 -26.77 -5.61 -2.78
C THR A 32 -26.18 -6.17 -1.48
N SER A 33 -24.87 -6.40 -1.46
CA SER A 33 -24.16 -6.76 -0.23
C SER A 33 -23.99 -5.50 0.63
N VAL A 34 -24.76 -5.40 1.71
CA VAL A 34 -24.61 -4.35 2.72
C VAL A 34 -23.75 -4.95 3.84
N MET A 35 -22.57 -4.38 4.08
CA MET A 35 -21.78 -4.72 5.26
C MET A 35 -22.37 -3.94 6.47
N GLU A 36 -22.69 -4.67 7.52
CA GLU A 36 -23.08 -4.04 8.78
C GLU A 36 -21.92 -3.22 9.34
N THR A 37 -22.22 -2.04 9.85
CA THR A 37 -21.27 -1.20 10.57
C THR A 37 -20.89 -1.95 11.85
N PRO A 38 -19.60 -2.25 12.12
CA PRO A 38 -19.25 -2.82 13.41
C PRO A 38 -19.67 -1.85 14.51
N ALA A 39 -20.34 -2.36 15.54
CA ALA A 39 -20.70 -1.58 16.72
C ALA A 39 -19.41 -1.04 17.35
N VAL A 40 -19.35 0.27 17.58
CA VAL A 40 -18.24 0.90 18.31
C VAL A 40 -18.33 0.42 19.76
N THR A 41 -17.58 -0.60 20.10
CA THR A 41 -17.33 -1.00 21.47
C THR A 41 -16.24 -0.09 22.03
N THR A 42 -16.59 0.76 22.95
CA THR A 42 -15.67 1.53 23.79
C THR A 42 -15.12 0.62 24.89
N GLU A 43 -14.30 -0.36 24.54
CA GLU A 43 -13.49 -1.08 25.50
C GLU A 43 -12.11 -0.42 25.65
N PRO A 44 -11.47 -0.49 26.85
CA PRO A 44 -10.17 0.13 27.09
C PRO A 44 -9.13 -0.48 26.14
N GLU A 45 -8.18 0.36 25.70
CA GLU A 45 -7.08 0.00 24.81
C GLU A 45 -6.44 -1.33 25.20
N PRO A 46 -6.47 -2.35 24.34
CA PRO A 46 -5.65 -3.53 24.57
C PRO A 46 -4.17 -3.13 24.39
N GLU A 47 -3.34 -3.45 25.37
CA GLU A 47 -1.89 -3.48 25.18
C GLU A 47 -1.60 -4.25 23.90
N ILE A 48 -0.82 -3.63 23.00
CA ILE A 48 -0.45 -4.25 21.72
C ILE A 48 0.52 -5.39 22.03
N VAL A 49 0.00 -6.57 22.27
CA VAL A 49 0.81 -7.79 22.28
C VAL A 49 0.89 -8.27 20.84
N ILE A 50 1.90 -7.82 20.11
CA ILE A 50 2.22 -8.34 18.78
C ILE A 50 2.90 -9.71 19.00
N HIS A 51 2.10 -10.74 19.19
CA HIS A 51 2.54 -12.12 19.10
C HIS A 51 1.93 -12.77 17.87
N SER A 52 2.47 -12.46 16.68
CA SER A 52 2.58 -13.47 15.65
C SER A 52 3.97 -14.06 15.79
N GLU A 53 4.09 -15.22 16.42
CA GLU A 53 5.31 -16.01 16.31
C GLU A 53 5.50 -16.29 14.82
N ARG A 54 6.54 -15.67 14.23
CA ARG A 54 6.98 -16.03 12.88
C ARG A 54 7.52 -17.45 12.97
N GLU A 55 6.82 -18.41 12.39
CA GLU A 55 7.40 -19.73 12.19
C GLU A 55 8.54 -19.60 11.19
N THR A 56 9.77 -19.66 11.68
CA THR A 56 10.99 -19.63 10.88
C THR A 56 11.37 -21.05 10.49
N GLU A 57 10.83 -21.55 9.38
CA GLU A 57 11.39 -22.71 8.70
C GLU A 57 11.98 -22.26 7.37
N ASP A 58 13.24 -22.11 7.32
CA ASP A 58 14.29 -22.48 6.36
C ASP A 58 15.55 -21.62 6.54
N ALA A 59 16.35 -21.93 7.54
CA ALA A 59 17.73 -21.47 7.58
C ALA A 59 18.51 -22.28 6.56
N GLY A 60 19.00 -21.62 5.49
CA GLY A 60 19.95 -22.21 4.56
C GLY A 60 21.18 -22.78 5.27
N PRO A 61 22.10 -23.46 4.57
CA PRO A 61 23.21 -24.20 5.16
C PRO A 61 24.14 -23.42 6.10
N ASP A 62 24.02 -22.09 6.13
CA ASP A 62 24.79 -21.18 7.00
C ASP A 62 24.00 -20.69 8.23
N GLY A 63 22.77 -21.18 8.46
CA GLY A 63 21.93 -20.77 9.60
C GLY A 63 21.34 -19.35 9.46
N GLN A 64 21.57 -18.68 8.33
CA GLN A 64 20.97 -17.38 8.00
C GLN A 64 20.12 -17.55 6.72
N GLY A 65 18.80 -17.31 6.82
CA GLY A 65 17.90 -17.29 5.66
C GLY A 65 18.30 -16.21 4.64
N ASP A 66 17.75 -16.26 3.43
CA ASP A 66 18.02 -15.29 2.36
C ASP A 66 17.36 -13.91 2.60
N TYR A 67 16.79 -13.67 3.77
CA TYR A 67 16.11 -12.44 4.17
C TYR A 67 16.52 -11.97 5.56
N TYR A 68 16.22 -10.70 5.89
CA TYR A 68 16.47 -10.13 7.20
C TYR A 68 15.31 -10.37 8.15
N LEU A 69 15.62 -10.82 9.36
CA LEU A 69 14.68 -10.87 10.47
C LEU A 69 14.60 -9.51 11.18
N PRO A 70 13.48 -9.14 11.80
CA PRO A 70 13.33 -7.87 12.50
C PRO A 70 14.39 -7.63 13.59
N GLU A 71 14.74 -8.65 14.34
CA GLU A 71 15.74 -8.62 15.41
C GLU A 71 17.18 -8.38 14.91
N GLU A 72 17.43 -8.60 13.60
CA GLU A 72 18.71 -8.27 12.97
C GLU A 72 18.83 -6.79 12.61
N ARG A 73 17.76 -6.00 12.80
CA ARG A 73 17.76 -4.58 12.51
C ARG A 73 18.51 -3.79 13.56
N THR A 74 19.78 -3.58 13.32
CA THR A 74 20.70 -2.85 14.22
C THR A 74 21.35 -1.70 13.48
N GLU A 75 21.72 -0.65 14.23
CA GLU A 75 22.55 0.43 13.73
C GLU A 75 23.96 -0.07 13.41
N LYS A 76 24.49 0.32 12.25
CA LYS A 76 25.86 0.09 11.85
C LYS A 76 26.39 1.29 11.06
N ASP A 77 27.49 1.88 11.51
CA ASP A 77 28.17 3.00 10.83
C ASP A 77 27.25 4.22 10.57
N GLY A 78 26.33 4.53 11.50
CA GLY A 78 25.35 5.61 11.35
C GLY A 78 24.18 5.30 10.38
N MET A 79 24.08 4.06 9.94
CA MET A 79 23.03 3.57 9.05
C MET A 79 22.18 2.52 9.74
N ILE A 80 20.92 2.42 9.34
CA ILE A 80 19.97 1.41 9.81
C ILE A 80 19.09 0.96 8.65
N ARG A 81 18.55 -0.25 8.72
CA ARG A 81 17.67 -0.76 7.68
C ARG A 81 16.30 -0.10 7.73
N SER A 82 15.84 0.41 6.60
CA SER A 82 14.49 0.97 6.45
C SER A 82 13.44 -0.13 6.59
N TYR A 83 12.42 0.11 7.40
CA TYR A 83 11.24 -0.76 7.48
C TYR A 83 10.34 -0.68 6.23
N LEU A 84 10.48 0.38 5.42
CA LEU A 84 9.66 0.58 4.23
C LEU A 84 10.26 -0.04 2.97
N THR A 85 11.60 -0.04 2.87
CA THR A 85 12.30 -0.40 1.62
C THR A 85 13.31 -1.52 1.78
N GLY A 86 13.66 -1.93 3.01
CA GLY A 86 14.72 -2.89 3.28
C GLY A 86 16.13 -2.36 3.03
N LYS A 87 16.31 -1.16 2.48
CA LYS A 87 17.62 -0.55 2.21
C LYS A 87 18.25 0.03 3.45
N MET A 88 19.60 0.10 3.47
CA MET A 88 20.31 0.86 4.48
C MET A 88 20.11 2.36 4.24
N VAL A 89 19.69 3.07 5.28
CA VAL A 89 19.43 4.52 5.29
C VAL A 89 20.07 5.15 6.52
N PRO A 90 20.30 6.47 6.57
CA PRO A 90 20.75 7.15 7.78
C PRO A 90 19.84 6.84 8.98
N VAL A 91 20.41 6.68 10.17
CA VAL A 91 19.63 6.39 11.39
C VAL A 91 18.54 7.45 11.62
N SER A 92 18.85 8.73 11.38
CA SER A 92 17.89 9.83 11.50
C SER A 92 16.65 9.68 10.60
N GLN A 93 16.78 8.96 9.48
CA GLN A 93 15.68 8.64 8.56
C GLN A 93 15.00 7.33 8.97
N GLY A 94 15.77 6.25 9.12
CA GLY A 94 15.20 4.90 9.32
C GLY A 94 14.63 4.66 10.73
N SER A 95 15.00 5.44 11.74
CA SER A 95 14.42 5.33 13.09
C SER A 95 13.13 6.13 13.26
N ARG A 96 12.86 7.09 12.38
CA ARG A 96 11.68 7.94 12.48
C ARG A 96 10.43 7.27 11.95
N ARG A 97 9.29 7.61 12.53
CA ARG A 97 7.97 7.22 12.01
C ARG A 97 7.73 7.87 10.65
N PRO A 98 7.27 7.11 9.65
CA PRO A 98 6.99 7.67 8.34
C PRO A 98 5.74 8.56 8.38
N ALA A 99 5.66 9.51 7.47
CA ALA A 99 4.44 10.23 7.17
C ALA A 99 3.60 9.41 6.18
N ALA A 100 2.39 8.99 6.61
CA ALA A 100 1.42 8.35 5.72
C ALA A 100 0.50 9.42 5.13
N VAL A 101 0.83 9.93 3.95
CA VAL A 101 0.16 11.08 3.35
C VAL A 101 -0.92 10.65 2.36
N MET A 102 -2.17 11.09 2.62
CA MET A 102 -3.29 10.90 1.69
C MET A 102 -3.15 11.78 0.46
N MET A 103 -3.05 11.20 -0.73
CA MET A 103 -2.85 11.95 -1.97
C MET A 103 -3.98 11.72 -2.98
N SER A 104 -4.29 12.79 -3.73
CA SER A 104 -5.25 12.73 -4.84
C SER A 104 -4.67 12.00 -6.04
N ASN A 105 -5.51 11.19 -6.72
CA ASN A 105 -5.19 10.61 -8.01
C ASN A 105 -5.97 11.24 -9.18
N ASP A 106 -6.64 12.35 -8.97
CA ASP A 106 -7.31 13.06 -10.06
C ASP A 106 -6.31 13.58 -11.10
N LYS A 107 -6.74 13.65 -12.36
CA LYS A 107 -5.93 14.21 -13.45
C LYS A 107 -5.41 15.62 -13.12
N GLU A 108 -6.25 16.44 -12.50
CA GLU A 108 -5.96 17.84 -12.17
C GLU A 108 -4.99 17.98 -11.00
N ALA A 109 -4.87 16.93 -10.17
CA ALA A 109 -3.93 16.91 -9.04
C ALA A 109 -2.48 16.64 -9.46
N ARG A 110 -2.26 16.15 -10.67
CA ARG A 110 -0.93 15.74 -11.15
C ARG A 110 -0.02 16.93 -11.46
N PRO A 111 1.33 16.78 -11.30
CA PRO A 111 2.00 15.65 -10.70
C PRO A 111 1.69 15.55 -9.21
N GLN A 112 1.77 14.32 -8.64
CA GLN A 112 1.77 14.15 -7.19
C GLN A 112 3.17 14.50 -6.66
N TYR A 113 3.23 15.43 -5.73
CA TYR A 113 4.47 15.88 -5.11
C TYR A 113 4.86 15.02 -3.93
N GLY A 114 6.11 14.58 -3.89
CA GLY A 114 6.67 13.72 -2.85
C GLY A 114 6.38 12.22 -3.00
N ILE A 115 5.58 11.80 -3.99
CA ILE A 115 5.22 10.38 -4.16
C ILE A 115 6.44 9.54 -4.58
N ASN A 116 7.41 10.10 -5.27
CA ASN A 116 8.64 9.41 -5.67
C ASN A 116 9.51 8.99 -4.47
N ARG A 117 9.39 9.70 -3.32
CA ARG A 117 10.10 9.40 -2.07
C ARG A 117 9.38 8.36 -1.19
N ALA A 118 8.17 7.94 -1.56
CA ALA A 118 7.45 6.93 -0.79
C ALA A 118 8.15 5.57 -0.89
N GLY A 119 8.44 4.95 0.25
CA GLY A 119 8.91 3.56 0.29
C GLY A 119 7.78 2.57 0.02
N VAL A 120 6.54 2.91 0.47
CA VAL A 120 5.33 2.14 0.20
C VAL A 120 4.21 3.06 -0.26
N VAL A 121 3.45 2.64 -1.27
CA VAL A 121 2.24 3.33 -1.73
C VAL A 121 1.07 2.35 -1.73
N TYR A 122 0.03 2.67 -0.97
CA TYR A 122 -1.28 2.03 -1.08
C TYR A 122 -2.14 2.79 -2.07
N GLU A 123 -2.67 2.09 -3.06
CA GLU A 123 -3.69 2.62 -3.97
C GLU A 123 -5.00 1.88 -3.73
N ALA A 124 -6.04 2.58 -3.31
CA ALA A 124 -7.34 1.97 -3.06
C ALA A 124 -8.49 2.78 -3.67
N PRO A 125 -9.56 2.10 -4.10
CA PRO A 125 -10.77 2.76 -4.57
C PRO A 125 -11.38 3.65 -3.48
N VAL A 126 -12.00 4.73 -3.93
CA VAL A 126 -12.87 5.60 -3.13
C VAL A 126 -14.16 5.83 -3.92
N GLU A 127 -15.03 6.70 -3.43
CA GLU A 127 -16.30 7.03 -4.08
C GLU A 127 -16.11 7.53 -5.52
N GLY A 128 -17.11 7.32 -6.36
CA GLY A 128 -17.12 7.79 -7.75
C GLY A 128 -16.18 7.03 -8.68
N GLY A 129 -15.71 5.84 -8.30
CA GLY A 129 -14.81 5.01 -9.11
C GLY A 129 -13.36 5.55 -9.20
N MET A 130 -13.04 6.55 -8.39
CA MET A 130 -11.68 7.08 -8.28
C MET A 130 -10.85 6.25 -7.32
N ASN A 131 -9.52 6.36 -7.44
CA ASN A 131 -8.59 5.86 -6.43
C ASN A 131 -7.93 7.02 -5.71
N ARG A 132 -7.44 6.75 -4.51
CA ARG A 132 -6.49 7.61 -3.79
C ARG A 132 -5.23 6.85 -3.49
N TYR A 133 -4.17 7.61 -3.22
CA TYR A 133 -2.94 7.07 -2.68
C TYR A 133 -2.81 7.39 -1.20
N MET A 134 -2.21 6.48 -0.46
CA MET A 134 -1.54 6.77 0.80
C MET A 134 -0.06 6.48 0.59
N SER A 135 0.76 7.52 0.62
CA SER A 135 2.20 7.42 0.42
C SER A 135 2.91 7.45 1.76
N LEU A 136 3.64 6.37 2.09
CA LEU A 136 4.46 6.28 3.29
C LEU A 136 5.86 6.77 2.97
N ILE A 137 6.23 7.91 3.55
CA ILE A 137 7.48 8.63 3.28
C ILE A 137 8.25 8.76 4.59
N GLU A 138 9.46 8.20 4.65
CA GLU A 138 10.39 8.35 5.78
C GLU A 138 11.42 9.47 5.53
N ASP A 139 11.77 9.72 4.26
CA ASP A 139 12.70 10.75 3.82
C ASP A 139 11.93 11.98 3.31
N TYR A 140 11.41 12.81 4.25
CA TYR A 140 10.57 13.96 3.90
C TYR A 140 11.11 15.32 4.33
N ASP A 141 12.28 15.41 4.98
CA ASP A 141 12.76 16.64 5.60
C ASP A 141 12.98 17.79 4.60
N ASP A 142 13.52 17.49 3.44
CA ASP A 142 13.81 18.43 2.36
C ASP A 142 12.64 18.67 1.40
N LEU A 143 11.52 17.94 1.58
CA LEU A 143 10.35 18.10 0.73
C LEU A 143 9.56 19.37 1.07
N GLU A 144 9.69 20.39 0.22
CA GLU A 144 8.98 21.67 0.37
C GLU A 144 7.49 21.57 -0.01
N ARG A 145 7.12 20.54 -0.79
CA ARG A 145 5.75 20.32 -1.25
C ARG A 145 5.42 18.84 -1.28
N ILE A 146 4.35 18.43 -0.56
CA ILE A 146 3.83 17.05 -0.52
C ILE A 146 2.31 17.09 -0.73
N GLY A 147 1.80 16.28 -1.66
CA GLY A 147 0.37 16.21 -1.95
C GLY A 147 0.03 16.32 -3.46
N SER A 148 -1.18 16.75 -3.86
CA SER A 148 -2.23 17.41 -3.02
C SER A 148 -2.83 16.44 -2.02
N VAL A 149 -3.00 16.92 -0.78
CA VAL A 149 -3.49 16.09 0.33
C VAL A 149 -5.01 15.99 0.31
N ARG A 150 -5.54 14.80 0.61
CA ARG A 150 -6.96 14.48 0.51
C ARG A 150 -7.53 13.88 1.79
N SER A 151 -8.84 13.70 1.77
CA SER A 151 -9.58 13.22 2.93
C SER A 151 -9.35 11.73 3.20
N CYS A 152 -9.30 11.39 4.48
CA CYS A 152 -9.24 10.05 5.02
C CYS A 152 -10.48 9.22 4.66
N ARG A 153 -10.29 7.90 4.53
CA ARG A 153 -11.32 6.86 4.55
C ARG A 153 -10.93 5.82 5.59
N THR A 154 -11.91 5.08 6.12
CA THR A 154 -11.72 4.17 7.25
C THR A 154 -10.55 3.20 7.02
N TYR A 155 -10.52 2.50 5.91
CA TYR A 155 -9.48 1.49 5.62
C TYR A 155 -8.05 2.06 5.54
N TYR A 156 -7.87 3.35 5.26
CA TYR A 156 -6.55 3.98 5.29
C TYR A 156 -6.01 4.23 6.70
N THR A 157 -6.89 4.33 7.71
CA THR A 157 -6.43 4.43 9.10
C THR A 157 -5.74 3.14 9.53
N TYR A 158 -6.26 2.00 9.09
CA TYR A 158 -5.65 0.69 9.34
C TYR A 158 -4.28 0.57 8.69
N PHE A 159 -4.17 0.92 7.41
CA PHE A 159 -2.88 0.88 6.71
C PHE A 159 -1.84 1.81 7.34
N ALA A 160 -2.22 3.03 7.76
CA ALA A 160 -1.28 3.93 8.42
C ALA A 160 -0.77 3.36 9.75
N ARG A 161 -1.65 2.70 10.51
CA ARG A 161 -1.30 2.08 11.79
C ARG A 161 -0.34 0.91 11.64
N GLU A 162 -0.47 0.11 10.59
CA GLU A 162 0.42 -1.04 10.32
C GLU A 162 1.90 -0.65 10.20
N PHE A 163 2.18 0.61 9.92
CA PHE A 163 3.54 1.15 9.79
C PHE A 163 3.95 2.05 10.96
N ASP A 164 3.17 2.07 12.04
CA ASP A 164 3.36 3.05 13.12
C ASP A 164 3.51 4.48 12.57
N ALA A 165 2.82 4.80 11.48
CA ALA A 165 2.97 6.05 10.75
C ALA A 165 2.21 7.20 11.40
N VAL A 166 2.68 8.44 11.20
CA VAL A 166 1.88 9.63 11.44
C VAL A 166 1.02 9.90 10.22
N TYR A 167 -0.31 9.80 10.39
CA TYR A 167 -1.27 9.86 9.29
C TYR A 167 -1.60 11.32 8.92
N VAL A 168 -1.33 11.73 7.69
CA VAL A 168 -1.49 13.11 7.20
C VAL A 168 -2.62 13.19 6.20
N HIS A 169 -3.70 13.90 6.54
CA HIS A 169 -4.88 13.98 5.70
C HIS A 169 -5.60 15.34 5.82
N PHE A 170 -6.37 15.71 4.82
CA PHE A 170 -7.16 16.94 4.81
C PHE A 170 -8.65 16.60 4.80
N GLY A 171 -9.25 16.57 5.98
CA GLY A 171 -10.61 16.12 6.20
C GLY A 171 -10.77 14.58 6.16
N GLN A 172 -11.98 14.12 6.42
CA GLN A 172 -12.33 12.70 6.51
C GLN A 172 -13.78 12.46 6.12
N SER A 173 -14.11 11.20 5.80
CA SER A 173 -15.51 10.77 5.75
C SER A 173 -16.10 10.69 7.15
N THR A 174 -17.41 10.80 7.28
CA THR A 174 -18.11 10.60 8.55
C THR A 174 -17.81 9.24 9.16
N PHE A 175 -17.67 8.20 8.31
CA PHE A 175 -17.40 6.83 8.74
C PHE A 175 -15.97 6.61 9.21
N ALA A 176 -15.00 7.41 8.76
CA ALA A 176 -13.61 7.33 9.22
C ALA A 176 -13.39 8.05 10.57
N LYS A 177 -14.27 8.99 10.93
CA LYS A 177 -14.08 9.81 12.13
C LYS A 177 -13.90 9.01 13.43
N PRO A 178 -14.67 7.94 13.72
CA PRO A 178 -14.48 7.15 14.94
C PRO A 178 -13.11 6.46 15.03
N TYR A 179 -12.46 6.19 13.90
CA TYR A 179 -11.20 5.44 13.82
C TYR A 179 -9.95 6.32 13.88
N LEU A 180 -10.10 7.64 13.77
CA LEU A 180 -8.96 8.56 13.83
C LEU A 180 -8.33 8.63 15.23
N GLY A 181 -9.05 8.27 16.29
CA GLY A 181 -8.48 8.15 17.63
C GLY A 181 -7.49 7.00 17.81
N ASN A 182 -7.45 6.05 16.86
CA ASN A 182 -6.59 4.87 16.91
C ASN A 182 -5.26 5.05 16.15
N VAL A 183 -5.01 6.23 15.57
CA VAL A 183 -3.79 6.55 14.82
C VAL A 183 -3.40 8.00 15.09
N ASP A 184 -2.12 8.24 15.34
CA ASP A 184 -1.60 9.60 15.40
C ASP A 184 -1.81 10.27 14.05
N ASN A 185 -2.58 11.38 14.02
CA ASN A 185 -2.96 11.98 12.77
C ASN A 185 -2.88 13.52 12.76
N ILE A 186 -2.58 14.06 11.59
CA ILE A 186 -2.52 15.49 11.30
C ILE A 186 -3.66 15.80 10.33
N ASN A 187 -4.75 16.39 10.87
CA ASN A 187 -5.96 16.67 10.11
C ASN A 187 -6.05 18.15 9.72
N GLY A 188 -6.16 18.43 8.43
CA GLY A 188 -6.26 19.80 7.91
C GLY A 188 -7.52 20.57 8.30
N LEU A 189 -8.56 19.90 8.80
CA LEU A 189 -9.80 20.52 9.28
C LEU A 189 -9.82 20.78 10.79
N GLU A 190 -8.75 20.45 11.50
CA GLU A 190 -8.61 20.69 12.95
C GLU A 190 -7.66 21.85 13.24
N GLY A 191 -7.51 22.21 14.53
CA GLY A 191 -6.70 23.35 14.95
C GLY A 191 -5.26 23.33 14.46
N ILE A 192 -4.67 22.14 14.24
CA ILE A 192 -3.33 21.97 13.68
C ILE A 192 -3.24 22.32 12.19
N GLY A 193 -4.38 22.37 11.46
CA GLY A 193 -4.44 22.52 10.01
C GLY A 193 -3.68 23.72 9.47
N THR A 194 -3.68 24.85 10.16
CA THR A 194 -2.93 26.06 9.75
C THR A 194 -1.41 25.93 9.87
N THR A 195 -0.93 25.11 10.78
CA THR A 195 0.48 24.74 10.90
C THR A 195 0.86 23.76 9.79
N ALA A 196 0.06 22.69 9.67
CA ALA A 196 0.39 21.53 8.85
C ALA A 196 0.23 21.78 7.34
N PHE A 197 -0.73 22.63 6.94
CA PHE A 197 -1.10 22.75 5.53
C PHE A 197 -1.04 24.17 5.01
N TYR A 198 -0.91 24.30 3.70
CA TYR A 198 -1.06 25.53 2.94
C TYR A 198 -1.80 25.26 1.63
N HIS A 199 -2.36 26.31 1.04
CA HIS A 199 -3.07 26.23 -0.23
C HIS A 199 -2.26 26.93 -1.31
N THR A 200 -2.11 26.24 -2.44
CA THR A 200 -1.43 26.81 -3.61
C THR A 200 -2.42 27.50 -4.55
N LYS A 201 -1.90 28.40 -5.41
CA LYS A 201 -2.69 29.12 -6.42
C LYS A 201 -2.63 28.46 -7.81
N ASP A 202 -1.66 27.58 -8.04
CA ASP A 202 -1.45 26.85 -9.30
C ASP A 202 -2.44 25.70 -9.49
N LYS A 203 -3.12 25.30 -8.43
CA LYS A 203 -4.18 24.29 -8.45
C LYS A 203 -5.48 24.85 -7.92
N LYS A 204 -6.61 24.39 -8.47
CA LYS A 204 -7.95 24.74 -7.98
C LYS A 204 -8.35 23.83 -6.81
N SER A 205 -9.19 24.35 -5.93
CA SER A 205 -9.88 23.51 -4.94
C SER A 205 -10.67 22.41 -5.68
N PRO A 206 -10.64 21.17 -5.19
CA PRO A 206 -10.09 20.66 -3.93
C PRO A 206 -8.65 20.09 -4.06
N HIS A 207 -7.88 20.41 -5.12
CA HIS A 207 -6.55 19.85 -5.39
C HIS A 207 -5.40 20.77 -4.98
N ASN A 208 -5.66 21.77 -4.16
CA ASN A 208 -4.72 22.85 -3.82
C ASN A 208 -4.20 22.82 -2.37
N ALA A 209 -4.56 21.83 -1.57
CA ALA A 209 -4.04 21.66 -0.21
C ALA A 209 -2.76 20.82 -0.23
N TYR A 210 -1.68 21.35 0.35
CA TYR A 210 -0.36 20.72 0.41
C TYR A 210 0.25 20.83 1.80
N THR A 211 1.22 19.96 2.10
CA THR A 211 2.09 20.06 3.27
C THR A 211 3.55 20.07 2.83
N SER A 212 4.49 20.05 3.78
CA SER A 212 5.93 19.89 3.57
C SER A 212 6.56 19.14 4.73
N GLY A 213 7.78 18.62 4.57
CA GLY A 213 8.49 17.92 5.62
C GLY A 213 8.59 18.73 6.89
N ARG A 214 9.01 20.00 6.79
CA ARG A 214 9.07 20.93 7.92
C ARG A 214 7.72 21.08 8.64
N ARG A 215 6.62 21.19 7.89
CA ARG A 215 5.27 21.35 8.47
C ARG A 215 4.79 20.08 9.18
N ILE A 216 5.12 18.92 8.65
CA ILE A 216 4.83 17.63 9.29
C ILE A 216 5.58 17.53 10.61
N THR A 217 6.91 17.78 10.62
CA THR A 217 7.75 17.74 11.82
C THR A 217 7.27 18.73 12.89
N GLU A 218 6.94 19.97 12.50
CA GLU A 218 6.40 20.98 13.41
C GLU A 218 5.05 20.56 14.01
N SER A 219 4.21 19.91 13.21
CA SER A 219 2.89 19.44 13.65
C SER A 219 3.00 18.26 14.61
N ILE A 220 3.93 17.32 14.36
CA ILE A 220 4.25 16.20 15.27
C ILE A 220 4.63 16.75 16.64
N GLY A 221 5.56 17.72 16.69
CA GLY A 221 5.99 18.34 17.95
C GLY A 221 4.85 19.10 18.67
N LYS A 222 3.99 19.83 17.94
CA LYS A 222 2.85 20.56 18.55
C LYS A 222 1.76 19.63 19.09
N LEU A 223 1.56 18.47 18.45
CA LEU A 223 0.58 17.46 18.88
C LEU A 223 1.13 16.54 19.99
N GLY A 224 2.45 16.61 20.26
CA GLY A 224 3.09 15.79 21.27
C GLY A 224 3.26 14.33 20.87
N TYR A 225 3.24 14.02 19.57
CA TYR A 225 3.47 12.67 19.06
C TYR A 225 4.94 12.28 19.15
N ALA A 226 5.22 11.00 19.38
CA ALA A 226 6.58 10.47 19.28
C ALA A 226 7.09 10.59 17.83
N PRO A 227 8.30 11.14 17.60
CA PRO A 227 8.86 11.27 16.26
C PRO A 227 9.42 9.94 15.72
N ASP A 228 9.86 9.05 16.61
CA ASP A 228 10.49 7.78 16.26
C ASP A 228 9.51 6.62 16.44
N TYR A 229 9.79 5.50 15.78
CA TYR A 229 9.02 4.26 15.92
C TYR A 229 8.92 3.82 17.37
N ASP A 230 7.78 3.24 17.73
CA ASP A 230 7.64 2.53 19.00
C ASP A 230 8.69 1.42 19.12
N ALA A 231 9.27 1.26 20.30
CA ALA A 231 10.32 0.27 20.53
C ALA A 231 9.86 -1.19 20.30
N SER A 232 8.56 -1.45 20.36
CA SER A 232 7.97 -2.75 20.06
C SER A 232 7.70 -2.99 18.59
N TYR A 233 7.84 -1.96 17.71
CA TYR A 233 7.53 -2.10 16.29
C TYR A 233 8.54 -3.01 15.59
N GLN A 234 8.03 -4.07 14.94
CA GLN A 234 8.82 -5.12 14.31
C GLN A 234 8.86 -5.05 12.78
N GLY A 235 8.37 -3.95 12.20
CA GLY A 235 8.26 -3.80 10.75
C GLY A 235 7.08 -4.57 10.14
N HIS A 236 6.79 -4.23 8.89
CA HIS A 236 5.66 -4.78 8.14
C HIS A 236 6.10 -5.91 7.21
N TYR A 237 7.24 -5.78 6.53
CA TYR A 237 7.70 -6.69 5.49
C TYR A 237 9.00 -7.40 5.86
N LEU A 238 9.19 -8.60 5.29
CA LEU A 238 10.50 -9.23 5.20
C LEU A 238 11.20 -8.76 3.91
N PHE A 239 12.50 -8.49 3.99
CA PHE A 239 13.28 -8.06 2.82
C PHE A 239 14.44 -9.00 2.56
N ALA A 240 14.71 -9.27 1.27
CA ALA A 240 15.89 -10.01 0.84
C ALA A 240 17.19 -9.35 1.35
N ARG A 241 18.19 -10.17 1.64
CA ARG A 241 19.52 -9.70 2.07
C ARG A 241 20.22 -8.89 0.99
N ASP A 242 21.19 -8.07 1.40
CA ASP A 242 22.01 -7.28 0.48
C ASP A 242 22.69 -8.19 -0.54
N GLY A 243 22.56 -7.81 -1.82
CA GLY A 243 23.10 -8.59 -2.94
C GLY A 243 22.32 -9.87 -3.27
N LYS A 244 21.21 -10.13 -2.58
CA LYS A 244 20.29 -11.22 -2.89
C LYS A 244 19.03 -10.67 -3.55
N GLU A 245 18.41 -11.51 -4.38
CA GLU A 245 17.10 -11.24 -4.97
C GLU A 245 16.10 -12.28 -4.44
N ALA A 246 14.94 -11.82 -4.01
CA ALA A 246 13.82 -12.70 -3.76
C ALA A 246 13.25 -13.15 -5.11
N GLY A 247 13.86 -14.17 -5.69
CA GLY A 247 13.44 -14.77 -6.96
C GLY A 247 12.14 -15.56 -6.78
N LEU A 248 11.26 -15.49 -7.79
CA LEU A 248 10.00 -16.25 -7.79
C LEU A 248 10.06 -17.52 -8.66
N ASP A 249 11.18 -17.75 -9.37
CA ASP A 249 11.35 -18.95 -10.21
C ASP A 249 11.26 -20.22 -9.35
N GLY A 250 10.49 -21.19 -9.83
CA GLY A 250 10.26 -22.45 -9.12
C GLY A 250 9.23 -22.41 -8.00
N ARG A 251 8.70 -21.22 -7.62
CA ARG A 251 7.62 -21.13 -6.65
C ARG A 251 6.30 -21.65 -7.24
N PRO A 252 5.43 -22.28 -6.42
CA PRO A 252 4.14 -22.76 -6.90
C PRO A 252 3.31 -21.63 -7.54
N GLY A 253 2.71 -21.92 -8.70
CA GLY A 253 1.88 -20.95 -9.42
C GLY A 253 2.61 -19.78 -10.06
N VAL A 254 3.95 -19.82 -10.15
CA VAL A 254 4.74 -18.76 -10.80
C VAL A 254 4.32 -18.56 -12.26
N MET A 255 4.22 -17.31 -12.68
CA MET A 255 3.92 -16.89 -14.04
C MET A 255 4.72 -15.66 -14.44
N ASP A 256 4.90 -15.44 -15.74
CA ASP A 256 5.49 -14.22 -16.25
C ASP A 256 4.57 -13.02 -16.01
N ALA A 257 5.15 -11.90 -15.59
CA ALA A 257 4.44 -10.67 -15.24
C ALA A 257 5.11 -9.44 -15.88
N GLY A 258 5.19 -9.45 -17.22
CA GLY A 258 5.75 -8.32 -17.98
C GLY A 258 4.86 -7.07 -17.93
N THR A 259 3.53 -7.24 -17.88
CA THR A 259 2.58 -6.15 -17.66
C THR A 259 1.52 -6.60 -16.66
N VAL A 260 1.24 -5.77 -15.64
CA VAL A 260 0.22 -6.07 -14.64
C VAL A 260 -0.77 -4.91 -14.52
N ARG A 261 -2.06 -5.24 -14.49
CA ARG A 261 -3.20 -4.29 -14.48
C ARG A 261 -4.11 -4.58 -13.30
N PRO A 262 -4.29 -3.67 -12.34
CA PRO A 262 -5.22 -3.89 -11.24
C PRO A 262 -6.70 -3.79 -11.64
N GLY A 263 -7.02 -3.36 -12.87
CA GLY A 263 -8.38 -3.28 -13.36
C GLY A 263 -9.17 -2.02 -12.96
N TYR A 264 -8.50 -0.99 -12.44
CA TYR A 264 -9.15 0.26 -12.06
C TYR A 264 -9.77 0.99 -13.24
N ALA A 265 -11.08 1.25 -13.18
CA ALA A 265 -11.85 1.74 -14.32
C ALA A 265 -11.48 3.17 -14.76
N MET A 266 -11.27 4.10 -13.78
CA MET A 266 -11.12 5.51 -14.12
C MET A 266 -9.71 5.86 -14.60
N ASN A 267 -8.70 5.49 -13.85
CA ASN A 267 -7.31 5.83 -14.18
C ASN A 267 -6.65 4.81 -15.12
N GLN A 268 -7.25 3.61 -15.27
CA GLN A 268 -6.75 2.53 -16.12
C GLN A 268 -5.25 2.27 -15.89
N ALA A 269 -4.87 2.21 -14.59
CA ALA A 269 -3.49 2.05 -14.18
C ALA A 269 -2.93 0.70 -14.60
N TYR A 270 -1.65 0.68 -14.95
CA TYR A 270 -0.88 -0.54 -15.19
C TYR A 270 0.60 -0.32 -14.94
N PHE A 271 1.32 -1.42 -14.80
CA PHE A 271 2.76 -1.44 -14.61
C PHE A 271 3.39 -2.29 -15.69
N VAL A 272 4.53 -1.85 -16.20
CA VAL A 272 5.34 -2.59 -17.18
C VAL A 272 6.71 -2.84 -16.59
N TYR A 273 7.11 -4.10 -16.53
CA TYR A 273 8.43 -4.49 -16.05
C TYR A 273 9.50 -4.20 -17.11
N ASP A 274 10.54 -3.49 -16.70
CA ASP A 274 11.75 -3.26 -17.49
C ASP A 274 12.91 -4.04 -16.86
N SER A 275 13.43 -5.02 -17.61
CA SER A 275 14.55 -5.84 -17.17
C SER A 275 15.90 -5.11 -17.15
N SER A 276 15.98 -3.92 -17.76
CA SER A 276 17.20 -3.12 -17.78
C SER A 276 17.50 -2.45 -16.43
N ASP A 277 16.45 -2.10 -15.67
CA ASP A 277 16.58 -1.52 -14.33
C ASP A 277 15.94 -2.38 -13.23
N GLY A 278 15.21 -3.45 -13.62
CA GLY A 278 14.57 -4.37 -12.71
C GLY A 278 13.33 -3.80 -12.01
N LEU A 279 12.68 -2.78 -12.57
CA LEU A 279 11.56 -2.08 -11.99
C LEU A 279 10.30 -2.22 -12.83
N TYR A 280 9.16 -2.08 -12.16
CA TYR A 280 7.86 -1.88 -12.76
C TYR A 280 7.61 -0.39 -12.96
N HIS A 281 7.55 0.06 -14.22
CA HIS A 281 7.22 1.44 -14.61
C HIS A 281 5.71 1.62 -14.61
N ARG A 282 5.21 2.63 -13.92
CA ARG A 282 3.77 2.84 -13.76
C ARG A 282 3.20 3.78 -14.81
N TYR A 283 2.05 3.40 -15.33
CA TYR A 283 1.26 4.15 -16.32
C TYR A 283 -0.16 4.36 -15.79
N GLN A 284 -0.79 5.46 -16.18
CA GLN A 284 -2.21 5.72 -15.92
C GLN A 284 -2.74 6.81 -16.86
N TYR A 285 -4.04 6.85 -17.06
CA TYR A 285 -4.70 7.84 -17.91
C TYR A 285 -4.10 7.92 -19.32
N GLY A 286 -3.64 6.80 -19.86
CA GLY A 286 -3.09 6.67 -21.20
C GLY A 286 -1.64 7.15 -21.37
N GLY A 287 -0.88 7.39 -20.29
CA GLY A 287 0.52 7.81 -20.35
C GLY A 287 1.33 7.38 -19.13
N VAL A 288 2.62 7.69 -19.17
CA VAL A 288 3.53 7.48 -18.04
C VAL A 288 3.02 8.25 -16.82
N HIS A 289 2.99 7.60 -15.67
CA HIS A 289 2.69 8.27 -14.41
C HIS A 289 3.91 9.07 -13.95
N GLN A 290 3.77 10.39 -13.98
CA GLN A 290 4.81 11.32 -13.53
C GLN A 290 4.49 11.83 -12.13
N GLY A 291 5.45 11.66 -11.21
CA GLY A 291 5.52 12.44 -9.99
C GLY A 291 6.33 13.73 -10.22
N ASP A 292 6.62 14.44 -9.17
CA ASP A 292 7.41 15.69 -9.23
C ASP A 292 8.91 15.45 -9.49
N GLU A 293 9.44 14.31 -9.08
CA GLU A 293 10.84 13.93 -9.27
C GLU A 293 11.07 12.97 -10.46
N GLY A 294 10.05 12.77 -11.31
CA GLY A 294 10.16 11.93 -12.51
C GLY A 294 9.12 10.81 -12.60
N PRO A 295 9.33 9.83 -13.50
CA PRO A 295 8.44 8.68 -13.65
C PRO A 295 8.32 7.88 -12.36
N ILE A 296 7.12 7.38 -12.09
CA ILE A 296 6.86 6.50 -10.95
C ILE A 296 7.23 5.06 -11.31
N THR A 297 8.00 4.45 -10.43
CA THR A 297 8.39 3.04 -10.53
C THR A 297 8.13 2.31 -9.22
N ALA A 298 8.15 0.99 -9.25
CA ALA A 298 8.09 0.13 -8.06
C ALA A 298 9.00 -1.10 -8.26
N ARG A 299 9.66 -1.55 -7.20
CA ARG A 299 10.41 -2.81 -7.20
C ARG A 299 9.47 -3.99 -7.04
N ASN A 300 8.46 -3.82 -6.18
CA ASN A 300 7.46 -4.83 -5.86
C ASN A 300 6.07 -4.26 -6.13
N VAL A 301 5.17 -5.09 -6.65
CA VAL A 301 3.75 -4.77 -6.81
C VAL A 301 2.94 -5.87 -6.13
N ILE A 302 1.95 -5.49 -5.34
CA ILE A 302 1.03 -6.41 -4.68
C ILE A 302 -0.39 -6.10 -5.15
N PHE A 303 -1.11 -7.11 -5.61
CA PHE A 303 -2.56 -7.04 -5.76
C PHE A 303 -3.19 -7.70 -4.54
N GLN A 304 -3.89 -6.92 -3.74
CA GLN A 304 -4.61 -7.38 -2.56
C GLN A 304 -6.11 -7.28 -2.85
N TYR A 305 -6.76 -8.42 -3.02
CA TYR A 305 -8.20 -8.47 -3.22
C TYR A 305 -8.90 -8.37 -1.88
N CYS A 306 -9.91 -7.49 -1.81
CA CYS A 306 -10.66 -7.25 -0.60
C CYS A 306 -12.15 -7.23 -0.90
N GLN A 307 -12.97 -7.77 -0.03
CA GLN A 307 -14.41 -7.59 -0.10
C GLN A 307 -14.75 -6.12 0.08
N SER A 308 -15.68 -5.60 -0.72
CA SER A 308 -16.10 -4.22 -0.64
C SER A 308 -17.60 -4.06 -0.83
N GLY A 309 -18.15 -3.03 -0.20
CA GLY A 309 -19.55 -2.62 -0.28
C GLY A 309 -19.67 -1.13 -0.01
N PHE A 310 -20.88 -0.64 0.13
CA PHE A 310 -21.14 0.71 0.55
C PHE A 310 -21.66 0.72 1.99
N TYR A 311 -21.35 1.76 2.74
CA TYR A 311 -22.07 1.99 4.00
C TYR A 311 -23.55 2.23 3.71
N ALA A 312 -24.42 1.65 4.55
CA ALA A 312 -25.86 1.67 4.33
C ALA A 312 -26.38 3.09 4.01
N THR A 313 -27.22 3.19 2.97
CA THR A 313 -27.85 4.42 2.49
C THR A 313 -26.90 5.54 2.01
N THR A 314 -25.67 5.21 1.68
CA THR A 314 -24.67 6.18 1.20
C THR A 314 -23.88 5.67 0.00
N ASP A 315 -23.15 6.58 -0.65
CA ASP A 315 -22.18 6.26 -1.70
C ASP A 315 -20.76 6.07 -1.14
N TYR A 316 -20.58 6.11 0.19
CA TYR A 316 -19.27 5.89 0.80
C TYR A 316 -18.87 4.42 0.74
N LEU A 317 -17.69 4.19 0.18
CA LEU A 317 -17.14 2.85 0.03
C LEU A 317 -16.57 2.34 1.36
N ASN A 318 -16.93 1.10 1.71
CA ASN A 318 -16.32 0.32 2.78
C ASN A 318 -15.52 -0.83 2.15
N ILE A 319 -14.27 -0.97 2.55
CA ILE A 319 -13.40 -2.07 2.10
C ILE A 319 -12.95 -2.84 3.33
N ASN A 320 -13.21 -4.14 3.33
CA ASN A 320 -12.78 -5.01 4.41
C ASN A 320 -11.30 -5.38 4.23
N VAL A 321 -10.44 -4.76 5.02
CA VAL A 321 -8.98 -4.93 4.99
C VAL A 321 -8.43 -5.56 6.28
N HIS A 322 -9.30 -6.06 7.16
CA HIS A 322 -8.94 -6.62 8.47
C HIS A 322 -9.40 -8.07 8.65
N THR A 323 -9.37 -8.82 7.57
CA THR A 323 -9.66 -10.27 7.53
C THR A 323 -8.56 -11.00 6.77
N SER A 324 -8.94 -11.93 5.92
CA SER A 324 -8.05 -12.65 5.00
C SER A 324 -8.71 -12.80 3.63
N ASP A 325 -7.93 -12.83 2.57
CA ASP A 325 -8.35 -13.12 1.20
C ASP A 325 -7.12 -13.47 0.33
N CYS A 326 -7.27 -13.50 -0.97
CA CYS A 326 -6.18 -13.81 -1.92
C CYS A 326 -5.58 -12.56 -2.56
N GLY A 327 -4.49 -12.76 -3.29
CA GLY A 327 -3.78 -11.72 -3.99
C GLY A 327 -2.75 -12.26 -4.99
N TYR A 328 -1.93 -11.34 -5.50
CA TYR A 328 -0.73 -11.66 -6.27
C TYR A 328 0.41 -10.79 -5.80
N PHE A 329 1.59 -11.40 -5.70
CA PHE A 329 2.85 -10.68 -5.50
C PHE A 329 3.66 -10.71 -6.78
N MET A 330 4.14 -9.55 -7.22
CA MET A 330 4.92 -9.36 -8.44
C MET A 330 6.25 -8.69 -8.13
N THR A 331 7.34 -9.28 -8.58
CA THR A 331 8.70 -8.74 -8.53
C THR A 331 9.57 -9.40 -9.61
N GLY A 332 10.61 -8.71 -10.10
CA GLY A 332 11.53 -9.27 -11.09
C GLY A 332 10.90 -9.73 -12.40
N GLY A 333 9.74 -9.19 -12.79
CA GLY A 333 9.00 -9.59 -13.99
C GLY A 333 8.24 -10.92 -13.87
N LYS A 334 8.09 -11.43 -12.67
CA LYS A 334 7.36 -12.64 -12.32
C LYS A 334 6.25 -12.33 -11.32
N ALA A 335 5.26 -13.21 -11.24
CA ALA A 335 4.17 -13.17 -10.26
C ALA A 335 3.95 -14.53 -9.64
N ILE A 336 3.51 -14.54 -8.39
CA ILE A 336 2.95 -15.72 -7.71
C ILE A 336 1.60 -15.38 -7.09
N PRO A 337 0.67 -16.34 -7.00
CA PRO A 337 -0.52 -16.20 -6.17
C PRO A 337 -0.12 -16.19 -4.69
N ILE A 338 -0.80 -15.36 -3.91
CA ILE A 338 -0.58 -15.23 -2.47
C ILE A 338 -1.92 -15.25 -1.73
N SER A 339 -1.89 -15.53 -0.45
CA SER A 339 -2.93 -15.14 0.51
C SER A 339 -2.44 -13.95 1.33
N TRP A 340 -3.37 -13.18 1.87
CA TRP A 340 -3.06 -12.17 2.86
C TRP A 340 -3.97 -12.36 4.07
N GLU A 341 -3.41 -12.05 5.24
CA GLU A 341 -4.07 -12.20 6.53
C GLU A 341 -3.77 -10.99 7.39
N LYS A 342 -4.75 -10.60 8.19
CA LYS A 342 -4.62 -9.54 9.18
C LYS A 342 -5.36 -9.95 10.44
N ASP A 343 -4.67 -9.90 11.57
CA ASP A 343 -5.25 -10.20 12.87
C ASP A 343 -6.00 -8.97 13.40
N GLY A 344 -7.28 -8.87 13.02
CA GLY A 344 -8.17 -7.80 13.42
C GLY A 344 -7.82 -6.43 12.82
N GLU A 345 -8.39 -5.38 13.39
CA GLU A 345 -8.26 -4.00 12.89
C GLU A 345 -6.85 -3.43 13.06
N PHE A 346 -6.13 -3.84 14.10
CA PHE A 346 -4.85 -3.24 14.53
C PHE A 346 -3.64 -4.12 14.25
N GLY A 347 -3.83 -5.36 13.81
CA GLY A 347 -2.76 -6.25 13.38
C GLY A 347 -2.08 -5.77 12.11
N VAL A 348 -0.91 -6.32 11.81
CA VAL A 348 -0.18 -6.08 10.57
C VAL A 348 -0.67 -7.06 9.50
N THR A 349 -0.90 -6.58 8.28
CA THR A 349 -1.21 -7.47 7.15
C THR A 349 0.05 -8.27 6.78
N ARG A 350 -0.08 -9.60 6.70
CA ARG A 350 0.96 -10.52 6.26
C ARG A 350 0.56 -11.15 4.94
N TYR A 351 1.54 -11.43 4.11
CA TYR A 351 1.36 -12.04 2.80
C TYR A 351 2.08 -13.39 2.77
N TYR A 352 1.41 -14.44 2.29
CA TYR A 352 1.93 -15.80 2.26
C TYR A 352 1.82 -16.39 0.87
N ASP A 353 2.80 -17.18 0.47
CA ASP A 353 2.75 -17.97 -0.75
C ASP A 353 1.83 -19.22 -0.59
N GLN A 354 1.74 -20.07 -1.62
CA GLN A 354 0.89 -21.26 -1.57
C GLN A 354 1.40 -22.35 -0.62
N GLU A 355 2.64 -22.26 -0.17
CA GLU A 355 3.23 -23.16 0.84
C GLU A 355 3.15 -22.57 2.25
N HIS A 356 2.44 -21.42 2.38
CA HIS A 356 2.28 -20.66 3.62
C HIS A 356 3.59 -20.09 4.19
N ASN A 357 4.59 -19.83 3.32
CA ASN A 357 5.76 -19.08 3.69
C ASN A 357 5.46 -17.58 3.57
N GLU A 358 5.91 -16.77 4.53
CA GLU A 358 5.76 -15.30 4.43
C GLU A 358 6.56 -14.78 3.22
N VAL A 359 5.94 -13.91 2.43
CA VAL A 359 6.54 -13.38 1.21
C VAL A 359 7.71 -12.45 1.54
N VAL A 360 8.85 -12.72 0.93
CA VAL A 360 10.04 -11.88 1.02
C VAL A 360 10.05 -10.87 -0.15
N LEU A 361 10.14 -9.59 0.15
CA LEU A 361 10.19 -8.51 -0.84
C LEU A 361 11.63 -8.24 -1.26
N ASN A 362 11.82 -7.86 -2.52
CA ASN A 362 13.06 -7.25 -2.97
C ASN A 362 13.21 -5.84 -2.40
N GLN A 363 14.42 -5.44 -2.04
CA GLN A 363 14.69 -4.11 -1.48
C GLN A 363 14.32 -3.01 -2.47
N GLY A 364 13.47 -2.08 -2.05
CA GLY A 364 13.00 -0.97 -2.85
C GLY A 364 11.55 -0.60 -2.60
N GLN A 365 11.01 0.26 -3.45
CA GLN A 365 9.64 0.74 -3.33
C GLN A 365 8.62 -0.38 -3.60
N THR A 366 7.58 -0.43 -2.77
CA THR A 366 6.46 -1.36 -2.91
C THR A 366 5.17 -0.61 -3.22
N TRP A 367 4.42 -1.09 -4.21
CA TRP A 367 3.10 -0.56 -4.56
C TRP A 367 2.02 -1.60 -4.29
N VAL A 368 1.11 -1.29 -3.37
CA VAL A 368 -0.01 -2.17 -2.99
C VAL A 368 -1.29 -1.66 -3.64
N CYS A 369 -1.84 -2.46 -4.53
CA CYS A 369 -3.12 -2.20 -5.18
C CYS A 369 -4.23 -2.92 -4.43
N ILE A 370 -5.10 -2.18 -3.74
CA ILE A 370 -6.32 -2.72 -3.12
C ILE A 370 -7.40 -2.83 -4.19
N ILE A 371 -7.86 -4.04 -4.44
CA ILE A 371 -8.81 -4.34 -5.52
C ILE A 371 -10.06 -4.98 -4.93
N SER A 372 -11.25 -4.49 -5.29
CA SER A 372 -12.48 -5.17 -4.90
C SER A 372 -12.52 -6.57 -5.48
N THR A 373 -12.91 -7.57 -4.68
CA THR A 373 -13.14 -8.95 -5.18
C THR A 373 -14.14 -8.99 -6.34
N LYS A 374 -15.07 -8.04 -6.41
CA LYS A 374 -16.02 -7.87 -7.53
C LYS A 374 -15.32 -7.50 -8.85
N ASP A 375 -14.13 -6.91 -8.76
CA ASP A 375 -13.34 -6.47 -9.90
C ASP A 375 -12.19 -7.43 -10.25
N PHE A 376 -12.12 -8.59 -9.60
CA PHE A 376 -11.09 -9.62 -9.83
C PHE A 376 -10.90 -9.91 -11.33
N ALA A 377 -11.99 -10.14 -12.06
CA ALA A 377 -11.96 -10.46 -13.48
C ALA A 377 -11.49 -9.29 -14.40
N LYS A 378 -11.31 -8.08 -13.83
CA LYS A 378 -10.78 -6.91 -14.56
C LYS A 378 -9.27 -6.75 -14.38
N SER A 379 -8.69 -7.43 -13.40
CA SER A 379 -7.25 -7.44 -13.21
C SER A 379 -6.58 -8.41 -14.19
N GLU A 380 -5.38 -8.07 -14.63
CA GLU A 380 -4.65 -8.86 -15.63
C GLU A 380 -3.18 -8.95 -15.23
N ILE A 381 -2.60 -10.15 -15.38
CA ILE A 381 -1.17 -10.40 -15.34
C ILE A 381 -0.79 -10.99 -16.70
N ILE A 382 0.05 -10.27 -17.45
CA ILE A 382 0.37 -10.58 -18.84
C ILE A 382 1.87 -10.84 -18.91
N GLY A 383 2.26 -12.00 -19.41
CA GLY A 383 3.66 -12.35 -19.73
C GLY A 383 4.24 -11.44 -20.83
N LYS A 384 5.56 -11.56 -21.03
CA LYS A 384 6.23 -10.88 -22.15
C LYS A 384 5.94 -11.56 -23.48
#